data_d6caaa78cf44ba179b78789143222bb3
#
_entry.id   d6caaa78cf44ba179b78789143222bb3
#
_cell.length_a   1.000
_cell.length_b   1.000
_cell.length_c   1.000
_cell.angle_alpha   90.00
_cell.angle_beta   90.00
_cell.angle_gamma   90.00
#
_symmetry.space_group_name_H-M   'P 1'
#
loop_
_entity.id
_entity.type
_entity.pdbx_description
1 polymer ?
#
loop_
_entity_poly.entity_id
_entity_poly.type
_entity_poly.pdbx_seq_one_letter_code
_entity_poly.pdbx_strand_id
1 'polypeptide(L)'
;MKYIVGNFKMNGDSSMMIDWIQKFSCSSKNKIIIAPPQPYLNFIDKLPNNVFMAAQDVSPYQDGAYTGQVSAKMLHDLKVSYCIIGHSERREYAKETDDQIYQKFCQLNECSITPIICVGESQELSLIHISEP
;
A
#
# COMPACT_ATOMS: atom_id res chain seq x y z
N MET A 1 -0.81 -13.47 15.79
CA MET A 1 -0.23 -13.19 14.46
C MET A 1 -0.18 -11.70 14.23
N LYS A 2 0.91 -11.22 13.67
CA LYS A 2 1.11 -9.81 13.37
C LYS A 2 1.27 -9.60 11.88
N TYR A 3 0.97 -8.39 11.43
CA TYR A 3 1.24 -7.93 10.07
C TYR A 3 2.50 -7.08 10.10
N ILE A 4 3.46 -7.41 9.25
CA ILE A 4 4.69 -6.65 9.11
C ILE A 4 4.71 -6.11 7.68
N VAL A 5 4.65 -4.80 7.53
CA VAL A 5 4.53 -4.14 6.24
C VAL A 5 5.80 -3.35 5.92
N GLY A 6 6.43 -3.68 4.81
CA GLY A 6 7.55 -2.92 4.28
C GLY A 6 7.11 -2.02 3.13
N ASN A 7 7.06 -0.73 3.36
CA ASN A 7 6.74 0.24 2.32
C ASN A 7 8.04 0.72 1.66
N PHE A 8 8.24 0.34 0.39
CA PHE A 8 9.44 0.71 -0.34
C PHE A 8 9.41 2.15 -0.84
N LYS A 9 8.26 2.79 -0.76
CA LYS A 9 8.05 4.16 -1.23
C LYS A 9 8.45 4.30 -2.70
N MET A 10 9.04 5.41 -3.11
CA MET A 10 9.48 5.61 -4.48
C MET A 10 10.96 5.21 -4.63
N ASN A 11 11.27 3.96 -4.28
CA ASN A 11 12.63 3.43 -4.32
C ASN A 11 12.62 2.03 -4.92
N GLY A 12 13.67 1.74 -5.67
CA GLY A 12 13.93 0.40 -6.17
C GLY A 12 13.92 0.29 -7.68
N ASP A 13 14.26 -0.89 -8.12
CA ASP A 13 14.28 -1.30 -9.51
C ASP A 13 14.10 -2.82 -9.59
N SER A 14 14.12 -3.37 -10.80
CA SER A 14 13.95 -4.81 -10.99
C SER A 14 15.04 -5.62 -10.30
N SER A 15 16.29 -5.15 -10.34
CA SER A 15 17.41 -5.84 -9.67
C SER A 15 17.20 -5.93 -8.17
N MET A 16 16.74 -4.84 -7.56
CA MET A 16 16.45 -4.83 -6.13
C MET A 16 15.33 -5.81 -5.78
N MET A 17 14.29 -5.86 -6.59
CA MET A 17 13.18 -6.79 -6.36
C MET A 17 13.65 -8.24 -6.43
N ILE A 18 14.42 -8.59 -7.45
CA ILE A 18 14.96 -9.94 -7.62
C ILE A 18 15.87 -10.31 -6.43
N ASP A 19 16.77 -9.41 -6.06
CA ASP A 19 17.68 -9.61 -4.95
C ASP A 19 16.93 -9.82 -3.63
N TRP A 20 15.95 -8.97 -3.35
CA TRP A 20 15.13 -9.08 -2.14
C TRP A 20 14.40 -10.42 -2.08
N ILE A 21 13.75 -10.81 -3.18
CA ILE A 21 12.96 -12.05 -3.25
C ILE A 21 13.87 -13.27 -3.02
N GLN A 22 15.07 -13.27 -3.61
CA GLN A 22 15.99 -14.39 -3.49
C GLN A 22 16.59 -14.51 -2.08
N LYS A 23 16.83 -13.40 -1.41
CA LYS A 23 17.51 -13.37 -0.12
C LYS A 23 16.57 -13.42 1.07
N PHE A 24 15.31 -13.01 0.89
CA PHE A 24 14.37 -12.97 2.00
C PHE A 24 13.94 -14.38 2.38
N SER A 25 14.02 -14.66 3.66
CA SER A 25 13.54 -15.92 4.23
C SER A 25 13.02 -15.62 5.63
N CYS A 26 11.84 -16.14 5.94
CA CYS A 26 11.23 -15.97 7.25
C CYS A 26 10.36 -17.19 7.57
N SER A 27 10.59 -17.79 8.72
CA SER A 27 9.80 -18.93 9.22
C SER A 27 8.72 -18.49 10.21
N SER A 28 8.52 -17.20 10.38
CA SER A 28 7.53 -16.64 11.30
C SER A 28 6.11 -16.96 10.88
N LYS A 29 5.20 -17.06 11.84
CA LYS A 29 3.76 -17.15 11.60
C LYS A 29 3.16 -15.80 11.22
N ASN A 30 3.92 -14.72 11.30
CA ASN A 30 3.46 -13.39 10.94
C ASN A 30 3.31 -13.27 9.42
N LYS A 31 2.39 -12.44 8.98
CA LYS A 31 2.26 -12.11 7.56
C LYS A 31 3.23 -11.00 7.20
N ILE A 32 4.04 -11.24 6.21
CA ILE A 32 5.00 -10.28 5.67
C ILE A 32 4.38 -9.68 4.42
N ILE A 33 4.26 -8.37 4.38
CA ILE A 33 3.66 -7.64 3.27
C ILE A 33 4.69 -6.65 2.75
N ILE A 34 4.96 -6.68 1.45
CA ILE A 34 5.82 -5.67 0.83
C ILE A 34 5.00 -4.80 -0.11
N ALA A 35 5.30 -3.53 -0.12
CA ALA A 35 4.64 -2.55 -0.97
C ALA A 35 5.67 -1.82 -1.84
N PRO A 36 6.08 -2.43 -2.95
CA PRO A 36 6.99 -1.79 -3.89
C PRO A 36 6.25 -0.76 -4.74
N PRO A 37 6.98 0.10 -5.46
CA PRO A 37 6.35 0.96 -6.46
C PRO A 37 5.54 0.16 -7.49
N GLN A 38 4.51 0.79 -8.02
CA GLN A 38 3.54 0.18 -8.92
C GLN A 38 4.16 -0.64 -10.08
N PRO A 39 5.23 -0.20 -10.76
CA PRO A 39 5.80 -0.97 -11.86
C PRO A 39 6.31 -2.36 -11.48
N TYR A 40 6.50 -2.61 -10.18
CA TYR A 40 7.07 -3.86 -9.68
C TYR A 40 6.05 -4.77 -9.02
N LEU A 41 4.76 -4.46 -9.13
CA LEU A 41 3.69 -5.35 -8.65
C LEU A 41 3.64 -6.67 -9.41
N ASN A 42 4.17 -6.72 -10.62
CA ASN A 42 4.23 -7.94 -11.43
C ASN A 42 5.16 -9.01 -10.85
N PHE A 43 5.99 -8.68 -9.87
CA PHE A 43 6.82 -9.68 -9.19
C PHE A 43 6.02 -10.55 -8.20
N ILE A 44 4.72 -10.33 -8.08
CA ILE A 44 3.86 -11.06 -7.13
C ILE A 44 3.97 -12.58 -7.29
N ASP A 45 4.11 -13.08 -8.51
CA ASP A 45 4.18 -14.52 -8.78
C ASP A 45 5.50 -15.15 -8.30
N LYS A 46 6.47 -14.34 -7.94
CA LYS A 46 7.80 -14.79 -7.50
C LYS A 46 8.01 -14.65 -5.99
N LEU A 47 7.01 -14.20 -5.25
CA LEU A 47 7.14 -13.99 -3.81
C LEU A 47 7.26 -15.31 -3.04
N PRO A 48 8.05 -15.33 -1.94
CA PRO A 48 8.06 -16.48 -1.03
C PRO A 48 6.68 -16.74 -0.42
N ASN A 49 6.45 -17.94 0.10
CA ASN A 49 5.13 -18.43 0.52
C ASN A 49 4.43 -17.56 1.55
N ASN A 50 5.12 -16.94 2.48
CA ASN A 50 4.49 -16.14 3.53
C ASN A 50 4.60 -14.63 3.29
N VAL A 51 4.91 -14.26 2.06
CA VAL A 51 5.05 -12.85 1.65
C VAL A 51 3.93 -12.48 0.70
N PHE A 52 3.28 -11.36 0.99
CA PHE A 52 2.15 -10.85 0.21
C PHE A 52 2.49 -9.50 -0.38
N MET A 53 1.85 -9.19 -1.50
CA MET A 53 2.05 -7.93 -2.21
C MET A 53 1.00 -6.91 -1.79
N ALA A 54 1.44 -5.67 -1.56
CA ALA A 54 0.55 -4.53 -1.40
C ALA A 54 0.85 -3.49 -2.47
N ALA A 55 -0.20 -2.82 -2.94
CA ALA A 55 -0.03 -1.60 -3.71
C ALA A 55 0.18 -0.41 -2.75
N GLN A 56 0.83 0.63 -3.23
CA GLN A 56 1.09 1.83 -2.43
C GLN A 56 -0.04 2.86 -2.51
N ASP A 57 -0.95 2.68 -3.45
CA ASP A 57 -2.07 3.57 -3.68
C ASP A 57 -3.08 2.91 -4.62
N VAL A 58 -4.26 3.50 -4.75
CA VAL A 58 -5.31 3.06 -5.66
C VAL A 58 -6.17 4.25 -6.05
N SER A 59 -6.83 4.18 -7.21
CA SER A 59 -7.78 5.20 -7.62
C SER A 59 -9.05 5.17 -6.75
N PRO A 60 -9.63 6.33 -6.44
CA PRO A 60 -10.95 6.39 -5.80
C PRO A 60 -12.10 6.06 -6.76
N TYR A 61 -11.80 5.87 -8.04
CA TYR A 61 -12.78 5.67 -9.11
C TYR A 61 -12.73 4.27 -9.67
N GLN A 62 -13.81 3.87 -10.31
CA GLN A 62 -13.82 2.69 -11.17
C GLN A 62 -13.06 2.99 -12.46
N ASP A 63 -12.89 1.97 -13.30
CA ASP A 63 -12.23 2.15 -14.60
C ASP A 63 -12.85 3.32 -15.38
N GLY A 64 -12.02 4.05 -16.09
CA GLY A 64 -12.50 5.20 -16.85
C GLY A 64 -11.39 6.11 -17.35
N ALA A 65 -11.74 7.33 -17.65
CA ALA A 65 -10.85 8.34 -18.23
C ALA A 65 -10.02 9.04 -17.14
N TYR A 66 -9.22 8.28 -16.45
CA TYR A 66 -8.35 8.75 -15.35
C TYR A 66 -6.90 8.37 -15.64
N THR A 67 -6.35 8.99 -16.66
CA THR A 67 -5.01 8.67 -17.16
C THR A 67 -3.96 8.63 -16.04
N GLY A 68 -3.23 7.52 -15.94
CA GLY A 68 -2.17 7.34 -14.97
C GLY A 68 -2.62 6.73 -13.64
N GLN A 69 -3.93 6.60 -13.40
CA GLN A 69 -4.43 5.96 -12.19
C GLN A 69 -4.59 4.45 -12.37
N VAL A 70 -4.56 3.75 -11.25
CA VAL A 70 -4.74 2.29 -11.20
C VAL A 70 -5.95 1.99 -10.34
N SER A 71 -6.91 1.27 -10.89
CA SER A 71 -8.14 0.93 -10.18
C SER A 71 -7.94 -0.29 -9.26
N ALA A 72 -8.83 -0.41 -8.28
CA ALA A 72 -8.85 -1.60 -7.42
C ALA A 72 -9.09 -2.88 -8.23
N LYS A 73 -9.88 -2.80 -9.28
CA LYS A 73 -10.13 -3.92 -10.17
C LYS A 73 -8.84 -4.41 -10.86
N MET A 74 -7.99 -3.49 -11.29
CA MET A 74 -6.69 -3.82 -11.88
C MET A 74 -5.77 -4.50 -10.87
N LEU A 75 -5.77 -4.02 -9.62
CA LEU A 75 -5.00 -4.66 -8.56
C LEU A 75 -5.51 -6.07 -8.25
N HIS A 76 -6.82 -6.25 -8.24
CA HIS A 76 -7.42 -7.57 -8.03
C HIS A 76 -7.05 -8.53 -9.16
N ASP A 77 -7.04 -8.06 -10.39
CA ASP A 77 -6.63 -8.85 -11.56
C ASP A 77 -5.18 -9.34 -11.41
N LEU A 78 -4.30 -8.52 -10.86
CA LEU A 78 -2.91 -8.90 -10.56
C LEU A 78 -2.79 -9.78 -9.31
N LYS A 79 -3.89 -10.07 -8.60
CA LYS A 79 -3.91 -10.83 -7.34
C LYS A 79 -3.23 -10.13 -6.18
N VAL A 80 -3.17 -8.82 -6.22
CA VAL A 80 -2.68 -8.00 -5.09
C VAL A 80 -3.70 -8.08 -3.96
N SER A 81 -3.24 -8.42 -2.75
CA SER A 81 -4.13 -8.70 -1.62
C SER A 81 -4.31 -7.52 -0.68
N TYR A 82 -3.41 -6.56 -0.71
CA TYR A 82 -3.37 -5.41 0.20
C TYR A 82 -3.12 -4.13 -0.57
N CYS A 83 -3.56 -3.01 -0.02
CA CYS A 83 -3.27 -1.70 -0.59
C CYS A 83 -3.16 -0.65 0.50
N ILE A 84 -2.07 0.11 0.49
CA ILE A 84 -1.88 1.24 1.40
C ILE A 84 -2.73 2.40 0.89
N ILE A 85 -3.49 3.03 1.77
CA ILE A 85 -4.25 4.24 1.46
C ILE A 85 -4.04 5.28 2.56
N GLY A 86 -4.14 6.55 2.17
CA GLY A 86 -4.06 7.66 3.11
C GLY A 86 -2.69 7.89 3.72
N HIS A 87 -1.61 7.43 3.07
CA HIS A 87 -0.26 7.65 3.58
C HIS A 87 0.02 9.14 3.74
N SER A 88 0.76 9.52 4.77
CA SER A 88 1.04 10.92 5.09
C SER A 88 1.67 11.68 3.90
N GLU A 89 2.54 11.03 3.15
CA GLU A 89 3.15 11.63 1.97
C GLU A 89 2.12 11.99 0.91
N ARG A 90 1.09 11.16 0.72
CA ARG A 90 0.03 11.44 -0.23
C ARG A 90 -0.89 12.57 0.26
N ARG A 91 -1.15 12.65 1.56
CA ARG A 91 -1.91 13.76 2.13
C ARG A 91 -1.16 15.08 1.99
N GLU A 92 0.15 15.04 2.17
CA GLU A 92 1.01 16.24 2.10
C GLU A 92 1.29 16.67 0.65
N TYR A 93 1.80 15.75 -0.19
CA TYR A 93 2.26 16.12 -1.54
C TYR A 93 1.19 16.03 -2.61
N ALA A 94 0.28 15.08 -2.51
CA ALA A 94 -0.81 14.91 -3.46
C ALA A 94 -2.12 15.57 -3.00
N LYS A 95 -2.13 16.20 -1.82
CA LYS A 95 -3.30 16.87 -1.25
C LYS A 95 -4.50 15.95 -1.13
N GLU A 96 -4.26 14.69 -0.82
CA GLU A 96 -5.29 13.68 -0.67
C GLU A 96 -6.18 14.00 0.53
N THR A 97 -7.51 13.99 0.31
CA THR A 97 -8.49 14.30 1.35
C THR A 97 -9.04 13.03 2.00
N ASP A 98 -9.60 13.18 3.19
CA ASP A 98 -10.26 12.06 3.88
C ASP A 98 -11.41 11.47 3.04
N ASP A 99 -12.12 12.30 2.30
CA ASP A 99 -13.19 11.85 1.42
C ASP A 99 -12.67 10.98 0.29
N GLN A 100 -11.56 11.37 -0.33
CA GLN A 100 -10.90 10.56 -1.35
C GLN A 100 -10.41 9.22 -0.78
N ILE A 101 -9.86 9.24 0.43
CA ILE A 101 -9.39 8.03 1.10
C ILE A 101 -10.56 7.09 1.38
N TYR A 102 -11.70 7.61 1.81
CA TYR A 102 -12.90 6.83 2.01
C TYR A 102 -13.37 6.19 0.70
N GLN A 103 -13.35 6.93 -0.40
CA GLN A 103 -13.71 6.39 -1.71
C GLN A 103 -12.74 5.27 -2.13
N LYS A 104 -11.46 5.42 -1.87
CA LYS A 104 -10.47 4.37 -2.12
C LYS A 104 -10.75 3.12 -1.29
N PHE A 105 -11.08 3.32 -0.03
CA PHE A 105 -11.48 2.22 0.85
C PHE A 105 -12.67 1.44 0.25
N CYS A 106 -13.70 2.15 -0.22
CA CYS A 106 -14.86 1.51 -0.83
C CYS A 106 -14.49 0.70 -2.07
N GLN A 107 -13.63 1.22 -2.93
CA GLN A 107 -13.17 0.53 -4.13
C GLN A 107 -12.41 -0.76 -3.77
N LEU A 108 -11.52 -0.70 -2.80
CA LEU A 108 -10.77 -1.87 -2.35
C LEU A 108 -11.70 -2.92 -1.74
N ASN A 109 -12.66 -2.48 -0.93
CA ASN A 109 -13.61 -3.38 -0.28
C ASN A 109 -14.47 -4.13 -1.31
N GLU A 110 -14.91 -3.46 -2.36
CA GLU A 110 -15.68 -4.08 -3.45
C GLU A 110 -14.87 -5.14 -4.20
N CYS A 111 -13.56 -4.97 -4.27
CA CYS A 111 -12.66 -5.88 -4.97
C CYS A 111 -11.97 -6.90 -4.05
N SER A 112 -12.40 -6.99 -2.80
CA SER A 112 -11.85 -7.93 -1.81
C SER A 112 -10.35 -7.75 -1.55
N ILE A 113 -9.88 -6.51 -1.64
CA ILE A 113 -8.50 -6.14 -1.29
C ILE A 113 -8.51 -5.50 0.10
N THR A 114 -7.66 -5.98 0.97
CA THR A 114 -7.59 -5.47 2.35
C THR A 114 -6.84 -4.13 2.36
N PRO A 115 -7.48 -3.05 2.79
CA PRO A 115 -6.82 -1.76 2.89
C PRO A 115 -5.90 -1.71 4.11
N ILE A 116 -4.77 -1.04 3.95
CA ILE A 116 -3.88 -0.65 5.04
C ILE A 116 -4.03 0.85 5.16
N ILE A 117 -4.87 1.29 6.09
CA ILE A 117 -5.19 2.70 6.26
C ILE A 117 -4.14 3.34 7.14
N CYS A 118 -3.44 4.33 6.60
CA CYS A 118 -2.46 5.09 7.36
C CYS A 118 -3.18 6.19 8.14
N VAL A 119 -3.01 6.17 9.44
CA VAL A 119 -3.54 7.18 10.35
C VAL A 119 -2.39 7.79 11.11
N GLY A 120 -2.52 9.04 11.44
CA GLY A 120 -1.50 9.75 12.18
C GLY A 120 -1.87 11.22 12.29
N GLU A 121 -1.06 11.94 12.99
CA GLU A 121 -1.27 13.36 13.19
C GLU A 121 -0.10 14.15 12.64
N SER A 122 -0.36 15.41 12.27
CA SER A 122 0.70 16.31 11.88
C SER A 122 1.59 16.61 13.08
N GLN A 123 2.78 17.11 12.83
CA GLN A 123 3.68 17.52 13.89
C GLN A 123 3.02 18.55 14.83
N GLU A 124 2.21 19.44 14.29
CA GLU A 124 1.47 20.43 15.07
C GLU A 124 0.47 19.77 16.03
N LEU A 125 -0.29 18.80 15.53
CA LEU A 125 -1.23 18.04 16.37
C LEU A 125 -0.52 17.21 17.42
N SER A 126 0.61 16.59 17.09
CA SER A 126 1.44 15.87 18.05
C SER A 126 1.90 16.76 19.19
N LEU A 127 2.33 17.97 18.90
CA LEU A 127 2.75 18.93 19.91
C LEU A 127 1.57 19.35 20.81
N ILE A 128 0.38 19.49 20.26
CA ILE A 128 -0.83 19.79 21.03
C ILE A 128 -1.13 18.64 22.00
N HIS A 129 -1.06 17.41 21.55
CA HIS A 129 -1.31 16.23 22.38
C HIS A 129 -0.28 16.07 23.50
N ILE A 130 0.97 16.39 23.25
CA ILE A 130 2.03 16.36 24.27
C ILE A 130 1.76 17.37 25.39
N SER A 131 1.13 18.50 25.09
CA SER A 131 0.84 19.54 26.06
C SER A 131 -0.42 19.28 26.90
N GLU A 132 -1.21 18.28 26.55
CA GLU A 132 -2.41 17.90 27.31
C GLU A 132 -2.06 16.89 28.41
N PRO A 133 -2.59 17.03 29.62
CA PRO A 133 -2.36 16.07 30.72
C PRO A 133 -3.03 14.73 30.48
#